data_1ddd91778a15b8780a8037d946477645
#
_entry.id   1ddd91778a15b8780a8037d946477645
#
_cell.length_a   1.000
_cell.length_b   1.000
_cell.length_c   1.000
_cell.angle_alpha   90.00
_cell.angle_beta   90.00
_cell.angle_gamma   90.00
#
_symmetry.space_group_name_H-M   'P 1'
#
loop_
_entity.id
_entity.type
_entity.pdbx_description
1 polymer ?
#
loop_
_entity_poly.entity_id
_entity_poly.type
_entity_poly.pdbx_seq_one_letter_code
_entity_poly.pdbx_strand_id
1 'polypeptide(L)'
;MMNAITIPILMYHHVSPSPGLVTLSPKTFTQQMTWLANSGWKTLSTKELEQFYQGKPFPRKSVMITFDDGYLDNWVYAFPVLEQLQLKASIFLITKDIGNGKVRKLSNIGYSHRECEIKIGNGQADDVMLRWSEIEHMQASELIEFHNHTYSHLRWDQLETNIERRHAALIADIEQCRNILIKQLGYCSQHLCWPQGFYTRDYAKIAKELGFNYLYTTERRMNRACQPETWRLGRISTKEREDTQWLKRRLFYYTTPVVSSLYALHKGVRYT
;
A
#
# COMPACT_ATOMS: atom_id res chain seq x y z
N MET A 1 -14.74 -15.80 19.81
CA MET A 1 -14.41 -14.44 19.26
C MET A 1 -15.21 -14.25 17.98
N MET A 2 -15.70 -13.02 17.72
CA MET A 2 -16.42 -12.74 16.46
C MET A 2 -15.42 -12.70 15.30
N ASN A 3 -15.80 -13.32 14.18
CA ASN A 3 -14.99 -13.32 12.95
C ASN A 3 -15.08 -11.99 12.22
N ALA A 4 -14.00 -11.64 11.50
CA ALA A 4 -13.98 -10.51 10.59
C ALA A 4 -14.93 -10.76 9.41
N ILE A 5 -15.76 -9.77 9.11
CA ILE A 5 -16.61 -9.76 7.90
C ILE A 5 -15.99 -8.89 6.80
N THR A 6 -15.09 -8.00 7.21
CA THR A 6 -14.33 -7.09 6.34
C THR A 6 -12.90 -6.99 6.86
N ILE A 7 -11.95 -6.77 5.95
CA ILE A 7 -10.58 -6.39 6.30
C ILE A 7 -10.35 -4.94 5.84
N PRO A 8 -10.23 -3.97 6.76
CA PRO A 8 -9.75 -2.64 6.44
C PRO A 8 -8.31 -2.71 5.94
N ILE A 9 -7.98 -1.93 4.90
CA ILE A 9 -6.64 -1.78 4.36
C ILE A 9 -6.25 -0.31 4.51
N LEU A 10 -5.26 -0.02 5.35
CA LEU A 10 -4.72 1.32 5.55
C LEU A 10 -3.72 1.64 4.45
N MET A 11 -3.77 2.86 3.92
CA MET A 11 -2.89 3.33 2.87
C MET A 11 -2.05 4.51 3.37
N TYR A 12 -0.76 4.31 3.47
CA TYR A 12 0.26 5.30 3.76
C TYR A 12 1.15 5.51 2.53
N HIS A 13 1.91 6.59 2.51
CA HIS A 13 3.00 6.85 1.56
C HIS A 13 4.20 7.35 2.37
N HIS A 14 4.18 8.61 2.78
CA HIS A 14 5.24 9.21 3.59
C HIS A 14 4.98 9.11 5.10
N VAL A 15 6.03 8.77 5.84
CA VAL A 15 6.14 9.00 7.28
C VAL A 15 7.31 9.96 7.50
N SER A 16 7.05 11.26 7.43
CA SER A 16 8.08 12.30 7.38
C SER A 16 7.80 13.44 8.36
N PRO A 17 8.84 14.05 8.98
CA PRO A 17 8.68 15.26 9.77
C PRO A 17 8.29 16.48 8.92
N SER A 18 8.56 16.45 7.61
CA SER A 18 8.16 17.53 6.68
C SER A 18 6.72 17.32 6.23
N PRO A 19 5.80 18.26 6.50
CA PRO A 19 4.40 18.12 6.11
C PRO A 19 4.23 18.15 4.59
N GLY A 20 3.21 17.47 4.08
CA GLY A 20 2.94 17.44 2.65
C GLY A 20 1.75 16.60 2.26
N LEU A 21 1.55 16.48 0.95
CA LEU A 21 0.54 15.58 0.39
C LEU A 21 0.87 14.14 0.80
N VAL A 22 -0.14 13.36 1.13
CA VAL A 22 -0.04 11.93 1.53
C VAL A 22 1.00 11.63 2.63
N THR A 23 1.28 12.62 3.48
CA THR A 23 2.28 12.54 4.55
C THR A 23 1.60 12.42 5.91
N LEU A 24 2.16 11.58 6.77
CA LEU A 24 1.85 11.50 8.19
C LEU A 24 3.12 11.76 9.00
N SER A 25 3.03 12.54 10.08
CA SER A 25 4.22 12.79 10.92
C SER A 25 4.66 11.49 11.63
N PRO A 26 5.97 11.29 11.88
CA PRO A 26 6.47 10.13 12.62
C PRO A 26 5.80 9.97 13.98
N LYS A 27 5.53 11.07 14.68
CA LYS A 27 4.81 11.08 15.97
C LYS A 27 3.41 10.47 15.82
N THR A 28 2.64 10.95 14.85
CA THR A 28 1.25 10.47 14.65
C THR A 28 1.25 9.02 14.18
N PHE A 29 2.17 8.63 13.29
CA PHE A 29 2.33 7.25 12.86
C PHE A 29 2.63 6.33 14.06
N THR A 30 3.61 6.67 14.88
CA THR A 30 3.96 5.92 16.10
C THR A 30 2.75 5.76 17.03
N GLN A 31 1.99 6.83 17.25
CA GLN A 31 0.78 6.78 18.09
C GLN A 31 -0.29 5.85 17.51
N GLN A 32 -0.52 5.88 16.19
CA GLN A 32 -1.46 5.00 15.52
C GLN A 32 -1.03 3.53 15.63
N MET A 33 0.23 3.22 15.35
CA MET A 33 0.77 1.85 15.40
C MET A 33 0.78 1.31 16.84
N THR A 34 1.21 2.11 17.81
CA THR A 34 1.16 1.76 19.24
C THR A 34 -0.26 1.44 19.70
N TRP A 35 -1.23 2.25 19.24
CA TRP A 35 -2.62 1.96 19.56
C TRP A 35 -3.12 0.67 18.91
N LEU A 36 -2.78 0.39 17.66
CA LEU A 36 -3.14 -0.87 17.00
C LEU A 36 -2.61 -2.07 17.80
N ALA A 37 -1.31 -2.07 18.11
CA ALA A 37 -0.65 -3.14 18.86
C ALA A 37 -1.31 -3.33 20.25
N ASN A 38 -1.44 -2.26 21.04
CA ASN A 38 -1.96 -2.32 22.41
C ASN A 38 -3.46 -2.63 22.47
N SER A 39 -4.20 -2.39 21.39
CA SER A 39 -5.64 -2.66 21.33
C SER A 39 -5.96 -4.05 20.77
N GLY A 40 -4.96 -4.90 20.55
CA GLY A 40 -5.09 -6.28 20.10
C GLY A 40 -5.55 -6.39 18.63
N TRP A 41 -5.16 -5.44 17.79
CA TRP A 41 -5.34 -5.57 16.35
C TRP A 41 -4.29 -6.52 15.77
N LYS A 42 -4.74 -7.44 14.92
CA LYS A 42 -3.88 -8.32 14.13
C LYS A 42 -3.61 -7.65 12.79
N THR A 43 -2.35 -7.34 12.51
CA THR A 43 -1.93 -6.92 11.17
C THR A 43 -1.74 -8.13 10.27
N LEU A 44 -2.21 -8.04 9.02
CA LEU A 44 -2.22 -9.17 8.08
C LEU A 44 -1.17 -9.00 7.00
N SER A 45 -0.56 -10.13 6.62
CA SER A 45 0.21 -10.29 5.38
C SER A 45 -0.75 -10.41 4.18
N THR A 46 -0.20 -10.28 2.96
CA THR A 46 -0.94 -10.54 1.72
C THR A 46 -1.48 -11.97 1.68
N LYS A 47 -0.69 -12.95 2.08
CA LYS A 47 -1.13 -14.35 2.17
C LYS A 47 -2.29 -14.54 3.16
N GLU A 48 -2.31 -13.82 4.27
CA GLU A 48 -3.43 -13.86 5.22
C GLU A 48 -4.68 -13.17 4.64
N LEU A 49 -4.53 -12.11 3.86
CA LEU A 49 -5.65 -11.50 3.12
C LEU A 49 -6.23 -12.46 2.07
N GLU A 50 -5.37 -13.17 1.32
CA GLU A 50 -5.80 -14.21 0.38
C GLU A 50 -6.61 -15.29 1.10
N GLN A 51 -6.12 -15.80 2.23
CA GLN A 51 -6.82 -16.80 3.04
C GLN A 51 -8.18 -16.30 3.54
N PHE A 52 -8.29 -15.00 3.88
CA PHE A 52 -9.57 -14.41 4.24
C PHE A 52 -10.59 -14.49 3.10
N TYR A 53 -10.17 -14.20 1.86
CA TYR A 53 -11.04 -14.32 0.68
C TYR A 53 -11.34 -15.77 0.29
N GLN A 54 -10.50 -16.71 0.71
CA GLN A 54 -10.74 -18.15 0.60
C GLN A 54 -11.67 -18.70 1.70
N GLY A 55 -12.17 -17.84 2.60
CA GLY A 55 -13.11 -18.21 3.65
C GLY A 55 -12.50 -18.60 4.99
N LYS A 56 -11.16 -18.49 5.15
CA LYS A 56 -10.53 -18.72 6.46
C LYS A 56 -10.97 -17.66 7.47
N PRO A 57 -11.41 -18.03 8.67
CA PRO A 57 -11.84 -17.08 9.67
C PRO A 57 -10.67 -16.30 10.26
N PHE A 58 -10.85 -15.00 10.41
CA PHE A 58 -9.91 -14.09 11.06
C PHE A 58 -10.58 -13.33 12.20
N PRO A 59 -9.83 -12.89 13.23
CA PRO A 59 -10.38 -12.06 14.29
C PRO A 59 -11.00 -10.77 13.74
N ARG A 60 -12.09 -10.30 14.35
CA ARG A 60 -12.75 -9.04 13.95
C ARG A 60 -11.80 -7.85 13.92
N LYS A 61 -10.84 -7.80 14.86
CA LYS A 61 -9.77 -6.80 14.88
C LYS A 61 -8.61 -7.22 13.99
N SER A 62 -8.85 -7.37 12.69
CA SER A 62 -7.83 -7.59 11.68
C SER A 62 -7.74 -6.39 10.74
N VAL A 63 -6.54 -6.00 10.35
CA VAL A 63 -6.26 -4.85 9.50
C VAL A 63 -5.02 -5.14 8.65
N MET A 64 -4.96 -4.60 7.44
CA MET A 64 -3.76 -4.61 6.63
C MET A 64 -3.16 -3.20 6.59
N ILE A 65 -1.85 -3.08 6.70
CA ILE A 65 -1.10 -1.82 6.58
C ILE A 65 -0.39 -1.84 5.24
N THR A 66 -0.61 -0.83 4.41
CA THR A 66 0.07 -0.71 3.11
C THR A 66 0.76 0.64 2.98
N PHE A 67 1.90 0.64 2.30
CA PHE A 67 2.61 1.83 1.85
C PHE A 67 2.75 1.79 0.34
N ASP A 68 2.69 2.95 -0.29
CA ASP A 68 2.90 3.07 -1.73
C ASP A 68 4.26 3.74 -2.02
N ASP A 69 4.72 3.58 -3.26
CA ASP A 69 5.89 4.21 -3.89
C ASP A 69 7.25 3.65 -3.47
N GLY A 70 7.48 3.38 -2.19
CA GLY A 70 8.78 2.91 -1.69
C GLY A 70 9.73 4.06 -1.33
N TYR A 71 9.26 5.09 -0.65
CA TYR A 71 10.07 6.20 -0.16
C TYR A 71 11.03 5.81 0.95
N LEU A 72 12.19 6.47 1.00
CA LEU A 72 13.23 6.28 2.02
C LEU A 72 12.72 6.47 3.46
N ASP A 73 11.76 7.36 3.67
CA ASP A 73 11.21 7.62 5.00
C ASP A 73 10.45 6.41 5.58
N ASN A 74 10.04 5.46 4.75
CA ASN A 74 9.49 4.19 5.21
C ASN A 74 10.57 3.35 5.93
N TRP A 75 11.82 3.38 5.46
CA TRP A 75 12.96 2.78 6.14
C TRP A 75 13.31 3.52 7.43
N VAL A 76 13.37 4.85 7.36
CA VAL A 76 13.89 5.71 8.44
C VAL A 76 12.92 5.80 9.61
N TYR A 77 11.62 5.95 9.34
CA TYR A 77 10.62 6.25 10.37
C TYR A 77 9.56 5.18 10.55
N ALA A 78 9.10 4.53 9.47
CA ALA A 78 8.03 3.57 9.58
C ALA A 78 8.53 2.20 10.06
N PHE A 79 9.56 1.66 9.44
CA PHE A 79 10.05 0.32 9.71
C PHE A 79 10.48 0.10 11.17
N PRO A 80 11.26 1.00 11.82
CA PRO A 80 11.65 0.78 13.22
C PRO A 80 10.46 0.68 14.18
N VAL A 81 9.39 1.43 13.90
CA VAL A 81 8.15 1.37 14.70
C VAL A 81 7.41 0.06 14.46
N LEU A 82 7.30 -0.35 13.21
CA LEU A 82 6.65 -1.62 12.84
C LEU A 82 7.40 -2.81 13.43
N GLU A 83 8.73 -2.81 13.34
CA GLU A 83 9.61 -3.84 13.89
C GLU A 83 9.49 -3.91 15.41
N GLN A 84 9.61 -2.79 16.12
CA GLN A 84 9.47 -2.74 17.58
C GLN A 84 8.11 -3.26 18.06
N LEU A 85 7.04 -2.97 17.32
CA LEU A 85 5.68 -3.37 17.68
C LEU A 85 5.25 -4.71 17.06
N GLN A 86 6.13 -5.37 16.30
CA GLN A 86 5.88 -6.65 15.61
C GLN A 86 4.63 -6.57 14.70
N LEU A 87 4.48 -5.47 13.98
CA LEU A 87 3.37 -5.22 13.06
C LEU A 87 3.78 -5.51 11.62
N LYS A 88 2.96 -6.28 10.91
CA LYS A 88 3.14 -6.57 9.48
C LYS A 88 2.68 -5.41 8.62
N ALA A 89 3.39 -5.17 7.51
CA ALA A 89 2.99 -4.23 6.47
C ALA A 89 3.43 -4.70 5.09
N SER A 90 2.80 -4.14 4.05
CA SER A 90 3.13 -4.39 2.65
C SER A 90 3.50 -3.06 1.98
N ILE A 91 4.58 -3.06 1.19
CA ILE A 91 5.03 -1.88 0.45
C ILE A 91 4.93 -2.17 -1.04
N PHE A 92 4.23 -1.31 -1.78
CA PHE A 92 4.13 -1.35 -3.23
C PHE A 92 5.22 -0.46 -3.84
N LEU A 93 6.12 -1.07 -4.62
CA LEU A 93 7.34 -0.42 -5.11
C LEU A 93 7.20 0.10 -6.55
N ILE A 94 7.58 1.35 -6.77
CA ILE A 94 7.92 1.90 -8.08
C ILE A 94 9.36 1.47 -8.38
N THR A 95 9.54 0.37 -9.10
CA THR A 95 10.87 -0.27 -9.19
C THR A 95 11.89 0.50 -10.03
N LYS A 96 11.46 1.47 -10.83
CA LYS A 96 12.34 2.37 -11.61
C LYS A 96 13.25 3.20 -10.71
N ASP A 97 12.71 3.66 -9.59
CA ASP A 97 13.34 4.68 -8.77
C ASP A 97 14.05 4.09 -7.53
N ILE A 98 13.99 2.76 -7.34
CA ILE A 98 14.68 2.08 -6.24
C ILE A 98 16.19 2.08 -6.48
N GLY A 99 16.94 2.60 -5.49
CA GLY A 99 18.38 2.80 -5.57
C GLY A 99 19.19 1.53 -5.33
N ASN A 100 20.47 1.63 -5.63
CA ASN A 100 21.47 0.61 -5.31
C ASN A 100 22.46 1.16 -4.28
N GLY A 101 23.19 0.26 -3.59
CA GLY A 101 24.21 0.66 -2.62
C GLY A 101 24.01 0.01 -1.26
N LYS A 102 24.83 0.42 -0.29
CA LYS A 102 24.77 -0.10 1.09
C LYS A 102 23.55 0.48 1.82
N VAL A 103 23.05 -0.26 2.80
CA VAL A 103 22.04 0.22 3.75
C VAL A 103 22.50 1.54 4.35
N ARG A 104 21.61 2.54 4.31
CA ARG A 104 21.86 3.85 4.91
C ARG A 104 21.60 3.81 6.41
N LYS A 105 22.39 4.58 7.16
CA LYS A 105 22.12 4.78 8.59
C LYS A 105 20.78 5.49 8.74
N LEU A 106 20.01 5.09 9.75
CA LEU A 106 18.80 5.79 10.14
C LEU A 106 19.18 7.21 10.57
N SER A 107 18.84 8.20 9.77
CA SER A 107 19.13 9.61 10.02
C SER A 107 17.85 10.42 9.89
N ASN A 108 17.78 11.58 10.55
CA ASN A 108 16.66 12.49 10.45
C ASN A 108 16.61 13.12 9.06
N ILE A 109 15.96 12.43 8.13
CA ILE A 109 15.70 12.91 6.78
C ILE A 109 14.30 13.49 6.78
N GLY A 110 14.13 14.69 6.27
CA GLY A 110 12.82 15.34 6.21
C GLY A 110 12.62 15.99 4.85
N TYR A 111 12.14 15.19 3.87
CA TYR A 111 11.65 15.72 2.60
C TYR A 111 10.12 15.69 2.59
N SER A 112 9.51 16.76 2.07
CA SER A 112 8.09 16.75 1.72
C SER A 112 7.88 15.95 0.43
N HIS A 113 6.65 15.52 0.18
CA HIS A 113 6.30 14.83 -1.07
C HIS A 113 6.76 15.60 -2.32
N ARG A 114 6.53 16.92 -2.35
CA ARG A 114 6.94 17.77 -3.46
C ARG A 114 8.46 17.79 -3.67
N GLU A 115 9.23 17.84 -2.60
CA GLU A 115 10.70 17.79 -2.69
C GLU A 115 11.17 16.43 -3.20
N CYS A 116 10.52 15.33 -2.79
CA CYS A 116 10.80 14.01 -3.32
C CYS A 116 10.54 13.94 -4.82
N GLU A 117 9.40 14.44 -5.30
CA GLU A 117 9.07 14.47 -6.73
C GLU A 117 10.10 15.28 -7.54
N ILE A 118 10.52 16.46 -7.02
CA ILE A 118 11.54 17.29 -7.67
C ILE A 118 12.88 16.52 -7.76
N LYS A 119 13.31 15.87 -6.67
CA LYS A 119 14.54 15.09 -6.64
C LYS A 119 14.50 13.93 -7.63
N ILE A 120 13.41 13.18 -7.67
CA ILE A 120 13.20 12.09 -8.64
C ILE A 120 13.27 12.63 -10.07
N GLY A 121 12.56 13.71 -10.37
CA GLY A 121 12.59 14.36 -11.67
C GLY A 121 13.96 14.86 -12.12
N ASN A 122 14.83 15.21 -11.17
CA ASN A 122 16.22 15.65 -11.40
C ASN A 122 17.24 14.50 -11.46
N GLY A 123 16.79 13.22 -11.41
CA GLY A 123 17.68 12.06 -11.40
C GLY A 123 18.34 11.79 -10.05
N GLN A 124 17.82 12.36 -8.97
CA GLN A 124 18.31 12.21 -7.59
C GLN A 124 17.39 11.28 -6.77
N ALA A 125 16.79 10.27 -7.40
CA ALA A 125 15.87 9.33 -6.75
C ALA A 125 16.52 8.63 -5.54
N ASP A 126 17.82 8.31 -5.61
CA ASP A 126 18.54 7.67 -4.50
C ASP A 126 18.54 8.48 -3.19
N ASP A 127 18.32 9.79 -3.24
CA ASP A 127 18.24 10.61 -2.03
C ASP A 127 16.93 10.41 -1.26
N VAL A 128 15.87 9.96 -1.92
CA VAL A 128 14.50 9.97 -1.39
C VAL A 128 13.75 8.63 -1.53
N MET A 129 14.27 7.69 -2.31
CA MET A 129 13.70 6.36 -2.49
C MET A 129 14.50 5.31 -1.72
N LEU A 130 13.88 4.17 -1.45
CA LEU A 130 14.54 3.00 -0.85
C LEU A 130 15.68 2.48 -1.74
N ARG A 131 16.63 1.78 -1.12
CA ARG A 131 17.62 0.94 -1.80
C ARG A 131 17.27 -0.53 -1.66
N TRP A 132 17.68 -1.35 -2.62
CA TRP A 132 17.45 -2.80 -2.56
C TRP A 132 18.02 -3.43 -1.30
N SER A 133 19.16 -2.96 -0.81
CA SER A 133 19.74 -3.45 0.45
C SER A 133 18.89 -3.13 1.70
N GLU A 134 18.15 -2.02 1.70
CA GLU A 134 17.20 -1.66 2.76
C GLU A 134 15.94 -2.52 2.66
N ILE A 135 15.49 -2.77 1.43
CA ILE A 135 14.36 -3.65 1.13
C ILE A 135 14.65 -5.08 1.60
N GLU A 136 15.84 -5.61 1.28
CA GLU A 136 16.30 -6.93 1.75
C GLU A 136 16.33 -7.02 3.29
N HIS A 137 16.82 -5.97 3.94
CA HIS A 137 16.85 -5.91 5.41
C HIS A 137 15.43 -5.92 6.01
N MET A 138 14.52 -5.12 5.46
CA MET A 138 13.12 -5.11 5.88
C MET A 138 12.43 -6.45 5.62
N GLN A 139 12.71 -7.09 4.48
CA GLN A 139 12.15 -8.40 4.13
C GLN A 139 12.64 -9.50 5.10
N ALA A 140 13.92 -9.45 5.51
CA ALA A 140 14.51 -10.39 6.46
C ALA A 140 13.84 -10.36 7.84
N SER A 141 13.13 -9.30 8.20
CA SER A 141 12.33 -9.24 9.43
C SER A 141 11.07 -10.12 9.41
N GLU A 142 10.66 -10.62 8.24
CA GLU A 142 9.39 -11.31 7.98
C GLU A 142 8.12 -10.49 8.31
N LEU A 143 8.30 -9.20 8.61
CA LEU A 143 7.20 -8.28 8.89
C LEU A 143 6.78 -7.47 7.66
N ILE A 144 7.71 -7.22 6.74
CA ILE A 144 7.48 -6.36 5.58
C ILE A 144 7.54 -7.20 4.29
N GLU A 145 6.49 -7.05 3.49
CA GLU A 145 6.37 -7.67 2.16
C GLU A 145 6.42 -6.59 1.08
N PHE A 146 6.95 -6.93 -0.10
CA PHE A 146 7.08 -6.00 -1.22
C PHE A 146 6.34 -6.48 -2.45
N HIS A 147 5.66 -5.54 -3.13
CA HIS A 147 4.73 -5.84 -4.22
C HIS A 147 4.84 -4.83 -5.36
N ASN A 148 4.14 -5.13 -6.46
CA ASN A 148 4.17 -4.37 -7.70
C ASN A 148 3.36 -3.07 -7.60
N HIS A 149 4.02 -1.91 -7.89
CA HIS A 149 3.37 -0.60 -8.10
C HIS A 149 3.66 -0.06 -9.49
N THR A 150 3.83 -0.93 -10.48
CA THR A 150 4.37 -0.72 -11.82
C THR A 150 5.85 -0.31 -11.81
N TYR A 151 6.47 -0.29 -12.98
CA TYR A 151 7.86 0.12 -13.10
C TYR A 151 8.02 1.64 -12.98
N SER A 152 7.18 2.39 -13.71
CA SER A 152 7.35 3.83 -13.91
C SER A 152 6.35 4.72 -13.17
N HIS A 153 5.28 4.13 -12.57
CA HIS A 153 4.16 4.85 -11.94
C HIS A 153 3.41 5.80 -12.88
N LEU A 154 3.45 5.55 -14.18
CA LEU A 154 2.86 6.44 -15.18
C LEU A 154 1.35 6.21 -15.36
N ARG A 155 0.65 7.30 -15.63
CA ARG A 155 -0.77 7.33 -16.02
C ARG A 155 -0.87 7.17 -17.54
N TRP A 156 -0.78 5.93 -18.01
CA TRP A 156 -0.83 5.62 -19.45
C TRP A 156 -2.11 6.11 -20.14
N ASP A 157 -3.21 6.24 -19.41
CA ASP A 157 -4.46 6.81 -19.90
C ASP A 157 -4.36 8.30 -20.24
N GLN A 158 -3.42 9.01 -19.65
CA GLN A 158 -3.16 10.43 -19.91
C GLN A 158 -2.05 10.65 -20.97
N LEU A 159 -1.17 9.67 -21.14
CA LEU A 159 0.01 9.78 -21.99
C LEU A 159 -0.18 9.21 -23.39
N GLU A 160 -1.06 8.22 -23.55
CA GLU A 160 -1.30 7.55 -24.83
C GLU A 160 -2.81 7.46 -25.13
N THR A 161 -3.21 8.09 -26.22
CA THR A 161 -4.61 8.14 -26.64
C THR A 161 -5.05 6.89 -27.42
N ASN A 162 -4.11 6.24 -28.13
CA ASN A 162 -4.38 4.99 -28.84
C ASN A 162 -4.51 3.84 -27.82
N ILE A 163 -5.64 3.16 -27.83
CA ILE A 163 -5.98 2.12 -26.84
C ILE A 163 -5.01 0.94 -26.89
N GLU A 164 -4.64 0.48 -28.05
CA GLU A 164 -3.75 -0.69 -28.23
C GLU A 164 -2.33 -0.38 -27.72
N ARG A 165 -1.80 0.79 -28.09
CA ARG A 165 -0.49 1.25 -27.62
C ARG A 165 -0.48 1.46 -26.10
N ARG A 166 -1.55 2.03 -25.57
CA ARG A 166 -1.73 2.23 -24.12
C ARG A 166 -1.74 0.91 -23.36
N HIS A 167 -2.48 -0.10 -23.87
CA HIS A 167 -2.50 -1.43 -23.27
C HIS A 167 -1.11 -2.11 -23.35
N ALA A 168 -0.43 -2.01 -24.48
CA ALA A 168 0.92 -2.55 -24.64
C ALA A 168 1.90 -1.88 -23.68
N ALA A 169 1.83 -0.56 -23.52
CA ALA A 169 2.67 0.20 -22.57
C ALA A 169 2.40 -0.19 -21.11
N LEU A 170 1.13 -0.34 -20.73
CA LEU A 170 0.74 -0.80 -19.40
C LEU A 170 1.27 -2.22 -19.11
N ILE A 171 1.11 -3.15 -20.07
CA ILE A 171 1.62 -4.51 -19.93
C ILE A 171 3.14 -4.49 -19.71
N ALA A 172 3.87 -3.77 -20.56
CA ALA A 172 5.32 -3.64 -20.43
C ALA A 172 5.75 -3.07 -19.08
N ASP A 173 5.05 -2.05 -18.59
CA ASP A 173 5.32 -1.39 -17.29
C ASP A 173 5.10 -2.34 -16.11
N ILE A 174 4.01 -3.09 -16.10
CA ILE A 174 3.72 -4.09 -15.07
C ILE A 174 4.73 -5.23 -15.10
N GLU A 175 5.06 -5.75 -16.29
CA GLU A 175 5.98 -6.87 -16.44
C GLU A 175 7.43 -6.48 -16.13
N GLN A 176 7.84 -5.28 -16.48
CA GLN A 176 9.17 -4.78 -16.13
C GLN A 176 9.34 -4.70 -14.61
N CYS A 177 8.33 -4.19 -13.89
CA CYS A 177 8.33 -4.23 -12.42
C CYS A 177 8.41 -5.67 -11.90
N ARG A 178 7.58 -6.59 -12.42
CA ARG A 178 7.61 -8.01 -12.06
C ARG A 178 9.00 -8.61 -12.20
N ASN A 179 9.64 -8.41 -13.36
CA ASN A 179 10.94 -8.98 -13.65
C ASN A 179 12.02 -8.46 -12.69
N ILE A 180 11.94 -7.18 -12.33
CA ILE A 180 12.86 -6.57 -11.34
C ILE A 180 12.60 -7.17 -9.95
N LEU A 181 11.33 -7.29 -9.51
CA LEU A 181 11.01 -7.90 -8.22
C LEU A 181 11.49 -9.35 -8.14
N ILE A 182 11.28 -10.15 -9.18
CA ILE A 182 11.78 -11.54 -9.23
C ILE A 182 13.30 -11.56 -9.16
N LYS A 183 13.99 -10.68 -9.89
CA LYS A 183 15.45 -10.60 -9.89
C LYS A 183 16.02 -10.21 -8.53
N GLN A 184 15.41 -9.25 -7.85
CA GLN A 184 15.92 -8.66 -6.60
C GLN A 184 15.47 -9.42 -5.35
N LEU A 185 14.22 -9.90 -5.34
CA LEU A 185 13.59 -10.50 -4.15
C LEU A 185 13.36 -12.01 -4.27
N GLY A 186 13.55 -12.59 -5.46
CA GLY A 186 13.27 -13.99 -5.75
C GLY A 186 11.80 -14.30 -6.03
N TYR A 187 10.90 -13.33 -5.96
CA TYR A 187 9.45 -13.52 -6.20
C TYR A 187 8.77 -12.26 -6.72
N CYS A 188 7.59 -12.44 -7.31
CA CYS A 188 6.58 -11.42 -7.48
C CYS A 188 5.21 -12.01 -7.12
N SER A 189 4.51 -11.38 -6.19
CA SER A 189 3.20 -11.83 -5.73
C SER A 189 2.08 -11.50 -6.73
N GLN A 190 0.88 -11.99 -6.46
CA GLN A 190 -0.34 -11.69 -7.24
C GLN A 190 -0.98 -10.34 -6.85
N HIS A 191 -0.25 -9.47 -6.15
CA HIS A 191 -0.72 -8.19 -5.63
C HIS A 191 -0.14 -7.04 -6.45
N LEU A 192 -1.02 -6.14 -6.93
CA LEU A 192 -0.66 -4.94 -7.69
C LEU A 192 -1.43 -3.74 -7.16
N CYS A 193 -0.73 -2.64 -6.93
CA CYS A 193 -1.34 -1.36 -6.62
C CYS A 193 -1.33 -0.46 -7.86
N TRP A 194 -2.47 0.15 -8.17
CA TRP A 194 -2.59 1.04 -9.31
C TRP A 194 -1.96 2.41 -9.04
N PRO A 195 -1.13 2.93 -9.96
CA PRO A 195 -0.62 4.30 -9.88
C PRO A 195 -1.75 5.31 -9.68
N GLN A 196 -1.63 6.14 -8.63
CA GLN A 196 -2.67 7.11 -8.23
C GLN A 196 -4.06 6.48 -7.98
N GLY A 197 -4.14 5.16 -7.86
CA GLY A 197 -5.38 4.41 -7.71
C GLY A 197 -6.26 4.36 -8.96
N PHE A 198 -5.76 4.80 -10.11
CA PHE A 198 -6.53 4.83 -11.36
C PHE A 198 -6.47 3.49 -12.08
N TYR A 199 -7.64 3.04 -12.51
CA TYR A 199 -7.79 1.85 -13.34
C TYR A 199 -9.08 1.92 -14.17
N THR A 200 -9.15 1.09 -15.20
CA THR A 200 -10.35 0.82 -15.99
C THR A 200 -10.67 -0.68 -15.91
N ARG A 201 -11.82 -1.10 -16.43
CA ARG A 201 -12.14 -2.53 -16.54
C ARG A 201 -11.13 -3.27 -17.41
N ASP A 202 -10.65 -2.62 -18.48
CA ASP A 202 -9.64 -3.22 -19.37
C ASP A 202 -8.31 -3.37 -18.66
N TYR A 203 -7.89 -2.37 -17.85
CA TYR A 203 -6.69 -2.45 -17.03
C TYR A 203 -6.78 -3.61 -16.02
N ALA A 204 -7.93 -3.76 -15.37
CA ALA A 204 -8.15 -4.86 -14.44
C ALA A 204 -8.12 -6.23 -15.13
N LYS A 205 -8.65 -6.33 -16.35
CA LYS A 205 -8.58 -7.55 -17.18
C LYS A 205 -7.14 -7.88 -17.55
N ILE A 206 -6.38 -6.89 -18.04
CA ILE A 206 -4.95 -7.03 -18.36
C ILE A 206 -4.17 -7.50 -17.13
N ALA A 207 -4.32 -6.87 -15.99
CA ALA A 207 -3.63 -7.26 -14.77
C ALA A 207 -3.96 -8.71 -14.37
N LYS A 208 -5.21 -9.13 -14.51
CA LYS A 208 -5.64 -10.51 -14.25
C LYS A 208 -5.02 -11.50 -15.23
N GLU A 209 -4.96 -11.18 -16.51
CA GLU A 209 -4.31 -12.01 -17.56
C GLU A 209 -2.80 -12.15 -17.28
N LEU A 210 -2.19 -11.12 -16.71
CA LEU A 210 -0.83 -11.15 -16.20
C LEU A 210 -0.67 -11.88 -14.85
N GLY A 211 -1.75 -12.43 -14.27
CA GLY A 211 -1.72 -13.21 -13.03
C GLY A 211 -1.83 -12.38 -11.74
N PHE A 212 -2.16 -11.08 -11.81
CA PHE A 212 -2.46 -10.26 -10.64
C PHE A 212 -3.93 -10.36 -10.27
N ASN A 213 -4.23 -10.99 -9.14
CA ASN A 213 -5.60 -11.27 -8.69
C ASN A 213 -6.09 -10.31 -7.58
N TYR A 214 -5.19 -9.54 -6.96
CA TYR A 214 -5.46 -8.61 -5.87
C TYR A 214 -5.01 -7.21 -6.27
N LEU A 215 -5.97 -6.36 -6.70
CA LEU A 215 -5.67 -5.05 -7.27
C LEU A 215 -6.10 -3.95 -6.30
N TYR A 216 -5.13 -3.15 -5.84
CA TYR A 216 -5.34 -2.11 -4.84
C TYR A 216 -5.63 -0.77 -5.48
N THR A 217 -6.64 -0.09 -4.94
CA THR A 217 -7.12 1.20 -5.42
C THR A 217 -7.09 2.26 -4.31
N THR A 218 -7.47 3.50 -4.62
CA THR A 218 -7.72 4.56 -3.63
C THR A 218 -9.20 4.68 -3.26
N GLU A 219 -10.04 3.77 -3.73
CA GLU A 219 -11.47 3.77 -3.43
C GLU A 219 -11.74 3.52 -1.93
N ARG A 220 -12.66 4.28 -1.38
CA ARG A 220 -13.13 4.08 0.00
C ARG A 220 -14.23 3.03 0.05
N ARG A 221 -13.85 1.77 -0.03
CA ARG A 221 -14.82 0.68 0.01
C ARG A 221 -14.44 -0.38 1.05
N MET A 222 -15.40 -1.22 1.39
CA MET A 222 -15.23 -2.30 2.34
C MET A 222 -14.84 -3.60 1.62
N ASN A 223 -13.76 -4.19 2.06
CA ASN A 223 -13.25 -5.45 1.55
C ASN A 223 -13.94 -6.61 2.27
N ARG A 224 -15.05 -7.12 1.73
CA ARG A 224 -15.92 -8.13 2.35
C ARG A 224 -15.57 -9.54 1.87
N ALA A 225 -15.57 -10.51 2.79
CA ALA A 225 -15.37 -11.92 2.46
C ALA A 225 -16.47 -12.48 1.54
N CYS A 226 -17.74 -12.10 1.77
CA CYS A 226 -18.89 -12.61 1.03
C CYS A 226 -19.04 -12.04 -0.39
N GLN A 227 -18.28 -11.02 -0.75
CA GLN A 227 -18.27 -10.40 -2.08
C GLN A 227 -16.82 -10.11 -2.47
N PRO A 228 -16.06 -11.12 -2.91
CA PRO A 228 -14.63 -10.98 -3.18
C PRO A 228 -14.39 -10.21 -4.49
N GLU A 229 -14.47 -8.89 -4.44
CA GLU A 229 -14.07 -8.02 -5.54
C GLU A 229 -12.58 -7.69 -5.44
N THR A 230 -11.75 -8.72 -5.51
CA THR A 230 -10.28 -8.59 -5.34
C THR A 230 -9.62 -7.76 -6.44
N TRP A 231 -10.30 -7.55 -7.55
CA TRP A 231 -9.86 -6.72 -8.66
C TRP A 231 -9.98 -5.19 -8.39
N ARG A 232 -10.56 -4.80 -7.23
CA ARG A 232 -10.69 -3.40 -6.80
C ARG A 232 -10.72 -3.29 -5.27
N LEU A 233 -9.64 -3.64 -4.63
CA LEU A 233 -9.52 -3.54 -3.18
C LEU A 233 -9.53 -2.09 -2.73
N GLY A 234 -10.48 -1.76 -1.84
CA GLY A 234 -10.61 -0.42 -1.28
C GLY A 234 -9.65 -0.18 -0.13
N ARG A 235 -9.18 1.06 -0.01
CA ARG A 235 -8.23 1.45 1.03
C ARG A 235 -8.68 2.68 1.81
N ILE A 236 -8.19 2.81 3.03
CA ILE A 236 -8.38 3.95 3.92
C ILE A 236 -7.12 4.81 3.82
N SER A 237 -7.20 5.91 3.06
CA SER A 237 -6.11 6.87 2.93
C SER A 237 -5.86 7.58 4.25
N THR A 238 -4.60 7.73 4.63
CA THR A 238 -4.15 8.46 5.81
C THR A 238 -3.47 9.77 5.40
N LYS A 239 -3.71 10.82 6.17
CA LYS A 239 -3.21 12.18 5.93
C LYS A 239 -2.78 12.81 7.26
N GLU A 240 -2.01 13.89 7.20
CA GLU A 240 -1.42 14.57 8.35
C GLU A 240 -2.41 14.95 9.47
N ARG A 241 -3.66 15.31 9.13
CA ARG A 241 -4.70 15.69 10.12
C ARG A 241 -5.43 14.48 10.72
N GLU A 242 -5.06 13.28 10.35
CA GLU A 242 -5.75 12.06 10.74
C GLU A 242 -5.05 11.42 11.95
N ASP A 243 -5.45 11.86 13.13
CA ASP A 243 -4.94 11.39 14.40
C ASP A 243 -5.40 9.95 14.76
N THR A 244 -4.96 9.46 15.91
CA THR A 244 -5.34 8.13 16.40
C THR A 244 -6.85 8.01 16.64
N GLN A 245 -7.57 9.10 17.01
CA GLN A 245 -9.02 9.06 17.21
C GLN A 245 -9.75 8.91 15.87
N TRP A 246 -9.25 9.56 14.83
CA TRP A 246 -9.74 9.36 13.47
C TRP A 246 -9.59 7.89 13.05
N LEU A 247 -8.41 7.28 13.25
CA LEU A 247 -8.15 5.88 12.92
C LEU A 247 -9.11 4.94 13.67
N LYS A 248 -9.29 5.16 14.99
CA LYS A 248 -10.23 4.39 15.81
C LYS A 248 -11.64 4.39 15.22
N ARG A 249 -12.15 5.59 14.88
CA ARG A 249 -13.49 5.75 14.27
C ARG A 249 -13.58 5.05 12.92
N ARG A 250 -12.55 5.16 12.06
CA ARG A 250 -12.55 4.50 10.76
C ARG A 250 -12.59 2.98 10.91
N LEU A 251 -11.72 2.41 11.70
CA LEU A 251 -11.70 0.96 11.93
C LEU A 251 -13.00 0.46 12.56
N PHE A 252 -13.60 1.22 13.48
CA PHE A 252 -14.92 0.91 14.03
C PHE A 252 -15.99 0.84 12.93
N TYR A 253 -16.05 1.83 12.03
CA TYR A 253 -17.04 1.85 10.94
C TYR A 253 -16.83 0.70 9.96
N TYR A 254 -15.60 0.33 9.67
CA TYR A 254 -15.31 -0.74 8.72
C TYR A 254 -15.54 -2.15 9.29
N THR A 255 -15.39 -2.35 10.59
CA THR A 255 -15.41 -3.70 11.19
C THR A 255 -16.65 -4.01 12.02
N THR A 256 -17.57 -3.04 12.23
CA THR A 256 -18.81 -3.26 12.97
C THR A 256 -19.94 -3.59 11.99
N PRO A 257 -20.54 -4.79 12.02
CA PRO A 257 -21.41 -5.31 10.95
C PRO A 257 -22.54 -4.37 10.53
N VAL A 258 -23.38 -3.92 11.45
CA VAL A 258 -24.53 -3.03 11.16
C VAL A 258 -24.04 -1.65 10.73
N VAL A 259 -23.07 -1.09 11.44
CA VAL A 259 -22.50 0.23 11.17
C VAL A 259 -21.81 0.24 9.80
N SER A 260 -21.08 -0.82 9.45
CA SER A 260 -20.40 -0.93 8.16
C SER A 260 -21.40 -0.94 6.99
N SER A 261 -22.53 -1.59 7.16
CA SER A 261 -23.57 -1.61 6.12
C SER A 261 -24.22 -0.23 5.94
N LEU A 262 -24.57 0.45 7.04
CA LEU A 262 -25.11 1.82 7.00
C LEU A 262 -24.10 2.83 6.47
N TYR A 263 -22.82 2.72 6.85
CA TYR A 263 -21.76 3.60 6.37
C TYR A 263 -21.51 3.44 4.87
N ALA A 264 -21.56 2.22 4.35
CA ALA A 264 -21.45 1.94 2.92
C ALA A 264 -22.60 2.57 2.11
N LEU A 265 -23.84 2.52 2.64
CA LEU A 265 -25.01 3.14 2.01
C LEU A 265 -24.93 4.68 2.01
N HIS A 266 -24.50 5.28 3.13
CA HIS A 266 -24.45 6.74 3.29
C HIS A 266 -23.34 7.41 2.47
N LYS A 267 -22.19 6.75 2.29
CA LYS A 267 -21.05 7.29 1.54
C LYS A 267 -21.11 7.05 0.04
N GLY A 268 -22.22 6.46 -0.45
CA GLY A 268 -22.49 6.27 -1.86
C GLY A 268 -21.23 5.92 -2.65
N VAL A 269 -20.86 4.66 -2.73
CA VAL A 269 -19.83 4.23 -3.67
C VAL A 269 -20.38 4.55 -5.04
N ARG A 270 -19.93 5.66 -5.64
CA ARG A 270 -20.25 5.95 -7.03
C ARG A 270 -19.57 4.88 -7.87
N TYR A 271 -20.38 3.96 -8.34
CA TYR A 271 -19.99 3.06 -9.42
C TYR A 271 -19.91 3.93 -10.68
N THR A 272 -18.74 4.30 -11.11
CA THR A 272 -18.49 4.82 -12.46
C THR A 272 -17.91 3.72 -13.31
#